data_b3db1b51648b717bfb963b8b8760a82b
#
_entry.id   b3db1b51648b717bfb963b8b8760a82b
#
_cell.length_a   1.000
_cell.length_b   1.000
_cell.length_c   1.000
_cell.angle_alpha   90.00
_cell.angle_beta   90.00
_cell.angle_gamma   90.00
#
_symmetry.space_group_name_H-M   'P 1'
#
loop_
_entity.id
_entity.type
_entity.pdbx_description
1 polymer ?
#
loop_
_entity_poly.entity_id
_entity_poly.type
_entity_poly.pdbx_seq_one_letter_code
_entity_poly.pdbx_strand_id
1 'polypeptide(L)'
;MSEQEEKCLQRPGFDGIKSEHLKIIAEDITEPLTYLIKKCFESGIYPSILKKAKVFEKVLSTRMIRYLKKFKILSENQYGFTEGKATSDAITKNVNQIHQNIDNRIPSICIFVDLKKAFDTVNHKLLLEALERIGFRGNAYSLIESYLSNRPQSVQISGSFSKEMYIKCGVPQGTVLGPLLFNIYLNDIFQINCVGKITSFADDTAILYEGTDWSDLKNVIENDFIKIIRWFNSRKLSINYSKTHFLPFGSYARHLPNYTNFSFNINDQKMQINRVPNIKYLGVVLDHHLRWDIHVNYILKKVRFVSYKIKYLGNILTEKYLRTLYHALIEPHLTYGILAWGAACSSHTYNLDVFQKSILKIIFKKPKLYPTEKLYADVRMYDIRQLYFLHSITHYHKFRSYLYLAPKFYDIIPKDLKDLRFGNCFKRNLKKWLHSISRTEIHKPINTNIN
;
A
#
# COMPACT_ATOMS: atom_id res chain seq x y z
N MET A 1 -12.26 7.04 9.10
CA MET A 1 -11.56 6.24 10.13
C MET A 1 -11.83 4.78 9.82
N SER A 2 -10.83 3.92 9.81
CA SER A 2 -11.03 2.47 9.65
C SER A 2 -11.51 1.86 10.97
N GLU A 3 -12.25 0.75 10.90
CA GLU A 3 -12.71 0.00 12.09
C GLU A 3 -11.55 -0.41 13.04
N GLN A 4 -10.33 -0.51 12.50
CA GLN A 4 -9.12 -0.73 13.29
C GLN A 4 -8.66 0.54 14.05
N GLU A 5 -8.89 1.72 13.50
CA GLU A 5 -8.64 2.99 14.19
C GLU A 5 -9.65 3.21 15.32
N GLU A 6 -10.94 2.84 15.12
CA GLU A 6 -11.95 2.87 16.18
C GLU A 6 -11.67 1.88 17.31
N LYS A 7 -11.28 0.64 17.00
CA LYS A 7 -10.90 -0.36 18.02
C LYS A 7 -9.62 0.01 18.77
N CYS A 8 -8.68 0.71 18.12
CA CYS A 8 -7.47 1.22 18.77
C CYS A 8 -7.80 2.39 19.72
N LEU A 9 -8.85 3.17 19.43
CA LEU A 9 -9.35 4.26 20.27
C LEU A 9 -10.14 3.77 21.51
N GLN A 10 -10.62 2.53 21.50
CA GLN A 10 -11.39 1.94 22.60
C GLN A 10 -10.51 1.31 23.70
N ARG A 11 -9.22 1.08 23.42
CA ARG A 11 -8.32 0.58 24.48
C ARG A 11 -7.87 1.72 25.38
N PRO A 12 -7.95 1.56 26.71
CA PRO A 12 -7.42 2.55 27.64
C PRO A 12 -5.94 2.78 27.38
N GLY A 13 -5.48 4.01 27.56
CA GLY A 13 -4.06 4.34 27.57
C GLY A 13 -3.34 3.72 28.76
N PHE A 14 -2.06 4.02 28.91
CA PHE A 14 -1.24 3.62 30.07
C PHE A 14 -1.85 4.09 31.41
N ASP A 15 -2.55 5.21 31.38
CA ASP A 15 -3.24 5.87 32.50
C ASP A 15 -4.63 5.29 32.79
N GLY A 16 -5.07 4.27 32.05
CA GLY A 16 -6.40 3.68 32.17
C GLY A 16 -7.54 4.55 31.61
N ILE A 17 -7.24 5.73 31.04
CA ILE A 17 -8.25 6.66 30.52
C ILE A 17 -8.69 6.20 29.14
N LYS A 18 -9.99 5.98 28.95
CA LYS A 18 -10.60 5.67 27.65
C LYS A 18 -10.90 6.94 26.88
N SER A 19 -10.89 6.83 25.54
CA SER A 19 -11.28 7.94 24.64
C SER A 19 -12.68 8.48 24.90
N GLU A 20 -13.60 7.64 25.41
CA GLU A 20 -14.96 8.03 25.79
C GLU A 20 -14.96 9.02 26.96
N HIS A 21 -14.12 8.80 27.97
CA HIS A 21 -13.97 9.73 29.11
C HIS A 21 -13.45 11.09 28.64
N LEU A 22 -12.45 11.09 27.72
CA LEU A 22 -11.92 12.33 27.15
C LEU A 22 -12.94 13.10 26.30
N LYS A 23 -13.87 12.40 25.64
CA LYS A 23 -14.95 13.04 24.88
C LYS A 23 -15.95 13.76 25.81
N ILE A 24 -16.24 13.18 26.96
CA ILE A 24 -17.20 13.75 27.94
C ILE A 24 -16.64 15.08 28.51
N ILE A 25 -15.35 15.13 28.81
CA ILE A 25 -14.69 16.31 29.41
C ILE A 25 -13.93 17.16 28.36
N ALA A 26 -14.22 16.96 27.06
CA ALA A 26 -13.46 17.59 25.98
C ALA A 26 -13.47 19.12 26.05
N GLU A 27 -14.60 19.72 26.39
CA GLU A 27 -14.74 21.18 26.54
C GLU A 27 -13.88 21.69 27.70
N ASP A 28 -13.92 21.03 28.85
CA ASP A 28 -13.20 21.42 30.07
C ASP A 28 -11.69 21.31 29.92
N ILE A 29 -11.18 20.28 29.19
CA ILE A 29 -9.74 20.06 29.03
C ILE A 29 -9.15 20.77 27.82
N THR A 30 -9.94 21.30 26.90
CA THR A 30 -9.45 21.90 25.66
C THR A 30 -8.54 23.09 25.93
N GLU A 31 -8.90 24.01 26.82
CA GLU A 31 -8.12 25.21 27.13
C GLU A 31 -6.80 24.86 27.85
N PRO A 32 -6.78 24.10 28.97
CA PRO A 32 -5.55 23.68 29.64
C PRO A 32 -4.60 22.90 28.71
N LEU A 33 -5.16 21.98 27.90
CA LEU A 33 -4.37 21.19 26.95
C LEU A 33 -3.78 22.06 25.84
N THR A 34 -4.53 23.02 25.33
CA THR A 34 -4.07 23.98 24.33
C THR A 34 -2.94 24.85 24.89
N TYR A 35 -3.06 25.33 26.14
CA TYR A 35 -2.01 26.08 26.81
C TYR A 35 -0.73 25.23 26.98
N LEU A 36 -0.85 23.99 27.46
CA LEU A 36 0.28 23.11 27.60
C LEU A 36 0.98 22.83 26.26
N ILE A 37 0.22 22.53 25.21
CA ILE A 37 0.76 22.31 23.85
C ILE A 37 1.48 23.56 23.35
N LYS A 38 0.90 24.76 23.55
CA LYS A 38 1.53 26.03 23.18
C LYS A 38 2.87 26.21 23.89
N LYS A 39 2.93 25.96 25.20
CA LYS A 39 4.18 26.00 25.97
C LYS A 39 5.24 25.03 25.48
N CYS A 40 4.86 23.81 25.09
CA CYS A 40 5.79 22.86 24.48
C CYS A 40 6.40 23.40 23.16
N PHE A 41 5.59 24.06 22.32
CA PHE A 41 6.08 24.66 21.08
C PHE A 41 6.98 25.88 21.34
N GLU A 42 6.66 26.70 22.34
CA GLU A 42 7.46 27.88 22.72
C GLU A 42 8.80 27.49 23.34
N SER A 43 8.83 26.44 24.17
CA SER A 43 10.05 25.98 24.84
C SER A 43 10.92 25.03 24.01
N GLY A 44 10.36 24.42 22.96
CA GLY A 44 11.03 23.36 22.21
C GLY A 44 11.23 22.06 23.00
N ILE A 45 10.51 21.87 24.12
CA ILE A 45 10.63 20.70 24.99
C ILE A 45 9.41 19.78 24.81
N TYR A 46 9.67 18.50 24.55
CA TYR A 46 8.66 17.46 24.53
C TYR A 46 8.58 16.77 25.90
N PRO A 47 7.53 16.99 26.71
CA PRO A 47 7.44 16.43 28.05
C PRO A 47 7.48 14.89 28.04
N SER A 48 8.26 14.31 28.95
CA SER A 48 8.46 12.85 29.01
C SER A 48 7.15 12.07 29.18
N ILE A 49 6.22 12.60 29.99
CA ILE A 49 4.90 11.99 30.21
C ILE A 49 4.07 11.94 28.93
N LEU A 50 4.19 12.95 28.06
CA LEU A 50 3.47 13.02 26.77
C LEU A 50 4.07 12.11 25.71
N LYS A 51 5.29 11.55 25.91
CA LYS A 51 5.86 10.55 24.99
C LYS A 51 5.05 9.26 24.95
N LYS A 52 4.21 9.02 25.93
CA LYS A 52 3.25 7.90 25.99
C LYS A 52 1.85 8.28 25.46
N ALA A 53 1.59 9.59 25.22
CA ALA A 53 0.28 10.10 24.80
C ALA A 53 0.23 10.43 23.30
N LYS A 54 -0.77 9.91 22.60
CA LYS A 54 -0.91 10.10 21.14
C LYS A 54 -1.45 11.47 20.72
N VAL A 55 -2.12 12.21 21.64
CA VAL A 55 -2.78 13.48 21.31
C VAL A 55 -1.79 14.53 20.85
N PHE A 56 -0.71 14.74 21.61
CA PHE A 56 0.33 15.71 21.26
C PHE A 56 1.08 15.32 19.98
N GLU A 57 1.38 14.02 19.81
CA GLU A 57 1.94 13.52 18.55
C GLU A 57 1.05 13.85 17.34
N LYS A 58 -0.28 13.74 17.48
CA LYS A 58 -1.24 14.06 16.42
C LYS A 58 -1.19 15.54 16.04
N VAL A 59 -1.15 16.44 17.02
CA VAL A 59 -1.04 17.89 16.76
C VAL A 59 0.27 18.23 16.06
N LEU A 60 1.39 17.67 16.54
CA LEU A 60 2.71 17.90 15.95
C LEU A 60 2.77 17.33 14.52
N SER A 61 2.32 16.09 14.31
CA SER A 61 2.24 15.46 12.99
C SER A 61 1.40 16.28 12.02
N THR A 62 0.23 16.78 12.45
CA THR A 62 -0.64 17.59 11.59
C THR A 62 0.04 18.88 11.14
N ARG A 63 0.77 19.56 12.04
CA ARG A 63 1.54 20.78 11.71
C ARG A 63 2.70 20.46 10.76
N MET A 64 3.44 19.40 11.01
CA MET A 64 4.53 18.93 10.14
C MET A 64 4.02 18.59 8.73
N ILE A 65 2.95 17.80 8.62
CA ILE A 65 2.35 17.41 7.33
C ILE A 65 1.89 18.67 6.56
N ARG A 66 1.28 19.63 7.24
CA ARG A 66 0.87 20.90 6.61
C ARG A 66 2.06 21.67 6.04
N TYR A 67 3.17 21.74 6.78
CA TYR A 67 4.42 22.35 6.33
C TYR A 67 5.00 21.61 5.12
N LEU A 68 5.16 20.29 5.22
CA LEU A 68 5.73 19.46 4.16
C LEU A 68 4.91 19.52 2.86
N LYS A 69 3.57 19.60 2.97
CA LYS A 69 2.67 19.79 1.82
C LYS A 69 2.79 21.17 1.20
N LYS A 70 2.83 22.23 2.03
CA LYS A 70 2.93 23.61 1.57
C LYS A 70 4.17 23.81 0.70
N PHE A 71 5.28 23.22 1.09
CA PHE A 71 6.58 23.38 0.41
C PHE A 71 6.90 22.21 -0.53
N LYS A 72 5.98 21.26 -0.74
CA LYS A 72 6.16 20.09 -1.62
C LYS A 72 7.45 19.31 -1.35
N ILE A 73 7.80 19.12 -0.08
CA ILE A 73 9.09 18.54 0.34
C ILE A 73 9.15 17.03 0.10
N LEU A 74 8.04 16.30 0.41
CA LEU A 74 8.02 14.86 0.25
C LEU A 74 7.81 14.49 -1.22
N SER A 75 8.58 13.49 -1.66
CA SER A 75 8.49 12.96 -3.02
C SER A 75 7.11 12.37 -3.31
N GLU A 76 6.61 12.57 -4.52
CA GLU A 76 5.39 11.94 -5.01
C GLU A 76 5.54 10.42 -5.16
N ASN A 77 6.76 9.91 -5.21
CA ASN A 77 7.08 8.49 -5.34
C ASN A 77 7.08 7.74 -4.00
N GLN A 78 6.90 8.45 -2.86
CA GLN A 78 6.60 7.83 -1.56
C GLN A 78 5.09 7.68 -1.41
N TYR A 79 4.65 6.43 -1.27
CA TYR A 79 3.23 6.07 -1.12
C TYR A 79 2.87 5.71 0.32
N GLY A 80 3.81 5.12 1.07
CA GLY A 80 3.57 4.68 2.44
C GLY A 80 3.33 5.86 3.39
N PHE A 81 2.33 5.73 4.26
CA PHE A 81 1.97 6.75 5.26
C PHE A 81 1.76 8.16 4.70
N THR A 82 1.43 8.26 3.42
CA THR A 82 1.15 9.53 2.74
C THR A 82 -0.36 9.66 2.57
N GLU A 83 -0.91 10.80 3.02
CA GLU A 83 -2.34 11.05 2.94
C GLU A 83 -2.86 11.03 1.50
N GLY A 84 -3.95 10.31 1.27
CA GLY A 84 -4.58 10.15 -0.03
C GLY A 84 -3.92 9.13 -0.95
N LYS A 85 -2.84 8.45 -0.51
CA LYS A 85 -2.18 7.36 -1.23
C LYS A 85 -2.38 6.02 -0.53
N ALA A 86 -2.51 4.95 -1.30
CA ALA A 86 -2.70 3.58 -0.82
C ALA A 86 -1.65 2.63 -1.43
N THR A 87 -1.54 1.42 -0.88
CA THR A 87 -0.71 0.34 -1.45
C THR A 87 -1.08 0.05 -2.89
N SER A 88 -2.39 0.07 -3.21
CA SER A 88 -2.89 -0.11 -4.57
C SER A 88 -2.32 0.91 -5.56
N ASP A 89 -2.08 2.16 -5.14
CA ASP A 89 -1.58 3.20 -6.03
C ASP A 89 -0.11 2.96 -6.41
N ALA A 90 0.72 2.53 -5.45
CA ALA A 90 2.11 2.15 -5.69
C ALA A 90 2.20 0.92 -6.62
N ILE A 91 1.37 -0.11 -6.37
CA ILE A 91 1.29 -1.30 -7.22
C ILE A 91 0.88 -0.91 -8.64
N THR A 92 -0.23 -0.16 -8.77
CA THR A 92 -0.80 0.24 -10.06
C THR A 92 0.19 1.07 -10.88
N LYS A 93 0.94 1.99 -10.25
CA LYS A 93 1.97 2.77 -10.93
C LYS A 93 3.03 1.88 -11.56
N ASN A 94 3.63 0.98 -10.76
CA ASN A 94 4.69 0.09 -11.25
C ASN A 94 4.16 -0.88 -12.32
N VAL A 95 3.01 -1.50 -12.08
CA VAL A 95 2.40 -2.46 -13.02
C VAL A 95 2.02 -1.78 -14.34
N ASN A 96 1.45 -0.58 -14.32
CA ASN A 96 1.14 0.15 -15.56
C ASN A 96 2.40 0.47 -16.37
N GLN A 97 3.49 0.90 -15.72
CA GLN A 97 4.75 1.15 -16.41
C GLN A 97 5.31 -0.13 -17.03
N ILE A 98 5.26 -1.25 -16.29
CA ILE A 98 5.71 -2.55 -16.78
C ILE A 98 4.85 -3.01 -17.96
N HIS A 99 3.52 -2.85 -17.91
CA HIS A 99 2.65 -3.16 -19.06
C HIS A 99 3.00 -2.32 -20.29
N GLN A 100 3.20 -1.01 -20.14
CA GLN A 100 3.65 -0.15 -21.23
C GLN A 100 4.96 -0.62 -21.84
N ASN A 101 5.91 -1.04 -20.99
CA ASN A 101 7.19 -1.56 -21.46
C ASN A 101 7.02 -2.88 -22.23
N ILE A 102 6.17 -3.79 -21.74
CA ILE A 102 5.86 -5.05 -22.42
C ILE A 102 5.23 -4.79 -23.79
N ASP A 103 4.23 -3.90 -23.86
CA ASP A 103 3.52 -3.53 -25.09
C ASP A 103 4.47 -2.88 -26.11
N ASN A 104 5.36 -2.01 -25.63
CA ASN A 104 6.39 -1.34 -26.46
C ASN A 104 7.63 -2.22 -26.70
N ARG A 105 7.64 -3.47 -26.22
CA ARG A 105 8.75 -4.40 -26.32
C ARG A 105 10.06 -3.88 -25.70
N ILE A 106 9.97 -3.08 -24.66
CA ILE A 106 11.09 -2.53 -23.90
C ILE A 106 11.46 -3.51 -22.79
N PRO A 107 12.69 -4.08 -22.78
CA PRO A 107 13.18 -4.89 -21.67
C PRO A 107 13.16 -4.10 -20.38
N SER A 108 12.63 -4.68 -19.31
CA SER A 108 12.61 -4.01 -18.01
C SER A 108 12.90 -4.98 -16.85
N ILE A 109 13.57 -4.48 -15.84
CA ILE A 109 13.90 -5.22 -14.62
C ILE A 109 13.49 -4.39 -13.42
N CYS A 110 12.74 -4.99 -12.50
CA CYS A 110 12.44 -4.38 -11.22
C CYS A 110 13.23 -5.05 -10.10
N ILE A 111 13.96 -4.27 -9.32
CA ILE A 111 14.62 -4.70 -8.09
C ILE A 111 13.70 -4.34 -6.92
N PHE A 112 13.38 -5.34 -6.08
CA PHE A 112 12.59 -5.17 -4.87
C PHE A 112 13.52 -5.25 -3.67
N VAL A 113 13.73 -4.11 -3.02
CA VAL A 113 14.66 -3.96 -1.91
C VAL A 113 13.94 -4.20 -0.59
N ASP A 114 14.47 -5.13 0.20
CA ASP A 114 14.05 -5.39 1.59
C ASP A 114 15.10 -4.81 2.55
N LEU A 115 14.66 -4.08 3.57
CA LEU A 115 15.53 -3.50 4.58
C LEU A 115 15.48 -4.29 5.89
N LYS A 116 16.63 -4.41 6.57
CA LYS A 116 16.68 -5.06 7.89
C LYS A 116 16.20 -4.09 8.96
N LYS A 117 15.02 -4.37 9.58
CA LYS A 117 14.50 -3.59 10.72
C LYS A 117 14.52 -2.07 10.47
N ALA A 118 14.03 -1.62 9.32
CA ALA A 118 14.18 -0.25 8.84
C ALA A 118 13.77 0.82 9.86
N PHE A 119 12.62 0.66 10.52
CA PHE A 119 12.13 1.57 11.56
C PHE A 119 12.99 1.59 12.82
N ASP A 120 13.56 0.45 13.19
CA ASP A 120 14.34 0.30 14.44
C ASP A 120 15.79 0.79 14.28
N THR A 121 16.26 0.96 13.03
CA THR A 121 17.65 1.33 12.73
C THR A 121 17.83 2.80 12.33
N VAL A 122 16.77 3.60 12.29
CA VAL A 122 16.84 5.03 11.97
C VAL A 122 17.81 5.73 12.92
N ASN A 123 18.86 6.33 12.38
CA ASN A 123 19.84 7.07 13.16
C ASN A 123 19.29 8.46 13.49
N HIS A 124 19.15 8.78 14.80
CA HIS A 124 18.56 10.04 15.26
C HIS A 124 19.33 11.27 14.78
N LYS A 125 20.69 11.23 14.79
CA LYS A 125 21.49 12.35 14.30
C LYS A 125 21.24 12.63 12.82
N LEU A 126 21.28 11.59 11.98
CA LEU A 126 21.01 11.74 10.55
C LEU A 126 19.56 12.16 10.25
N LEU A 127 18.60 11.73 11.08
CA LEU A 127 17.21 12.18 10.97
C LEU A 127 17.08 13.66 11.31
N LEU A 128 17.74 14.13 12.38
CA LEU A 128 17.75 15.53 12.78
C LEU A 128 18.43 16.41 11.73
N GLU A 129 19.54 15.96 11.15
CA GLU A 129 20.19 16.63 10.01
C GLU A 129 19.26 16.70 8.77
N ALA A 130 18.47 15.64 8.50
CA ALA A 130 17.50 15.66 7.41
C ALA A 130 16.37 16.67 7.67
N LEU A 131 15.88 16.76 8.91
CA LEU A 131 14.88 17.74 9.32
C LEU A 131 15.40 19.18 9.20
N GLU A 132 16.63 19.43 9.61
CA GLU A 132 17.25 20.75 9.49
C GLU A 132 17.40 21.20 8.02
N ARG A 133 17.83 20.28 7.12
CA ARG A 133 17.92 20.54 5.68
C ARG A 133 16.59 20.93 5.05
N ILE A 134 15.48 20.36 5.50
CA ILE A 134 14.15 20.68 4.99
C ILE A 134 13.50 21.86 5.72
N GLY A 135 14.24 22.55 6.61
CA GLY A 135 13.84 23.81 7.21
C GLY A 135 13.26 23.75 8.63
N PHE A 136 13.33 22.61 9.31
CA PHE A 136 12.98 22.54 10.74
C PHE A 136 14.12 23.10 11.56
N ARG A 137 13.91 24.26 12.21
CA ARG A 137 14.92 24.99 12.98
C ARG A 137 14.36 25.51 14.31
N GLY A 138 15.26 25.95 15.21
CA GLY A 138 14.90 26.52 16.51
C GLY A 138 14.01 25.57 17.32
N ASN A 139 12.96 26.11 17.92
CA ASN A 139 12.07 25.34 18.80
C ASN A 139 11.43 24.12 18.12
N ALA A 140 11.16 24.17 16.80
CA ALA A 140 10.62 23.03 16.07
C ALA A 140 11.63 21.87 15.99
N TYR A 141 12.91 22.20 15.76
CA TYR A 141 14.00 21.22 15.78
C TYR A 141 14.18 20.64 17.20
N SER A 142 14.33 21.49 18.23
CA SER A 142 14.51 21.09 19.61
C SER A 142 13.37 20.21 20.13
N LEU A 143 12.14 20.49 19.70
CA LEU A 143 10.97 19.70 20.07
C LEU A 143 11.06 18.27 19.55
N ILE A 144 11.51 18.08 18.30
CA ILE A 144 11.67 16.73 17.71
C ILE A 144 12.88 16.03 18.32
N GLU A 145 13.97 16.74 18.55
CA GLU A 145 15.13 16.20 19.26
C GLU A 145 14.74 15.71 20.66
N SER A 146 14.01 16.53 21.41
CA SER A 146 13.46 16.14 22.73
C SER A 146 12.50 14.95 22.65
N TYR A 147 11.69 14.86 21.57
CA TYR A 147 10.81 13.70 21.34
C TYR A 147 11.57 12.39 21.15
N LEU A 148 12.70 12.42 20.43
CA LEU A 148 13.53 11.25 20.13
C LEU A 148 14.44 10.88 21.30
N SER A 149 14.92 11.86 22.08
CA SER A 149 15.89 11.68 23.17
C SER A 149 15.24 11.05 24.40
N ASN A 150 16.02 10.27 25.16
CA ASN A 150 15.63 9.72 26.47
C ASN A 150 14.23 9.08 26.45
N ARG A 151 13.93 8.30 25.41
CA ARG A 151 12.64 7.61 25.28
C ARG A 151 12.74 6.23 25.93
N PRO A 152 12.02 5.98 27.05
CA PRO A 152 12.02 4.67 27.67
C PRO A 152 11.16 3.70 26.87
N GLN A 153 11.61 2.45 26.80
CA GLN A 153 10.89 1.32 26.24
C GLN A 153 10.97 0.13 27.19
N SER A 154 9.84 -0.54 27.41
CA SER A 154 9.75 -1.81 28.11
C SER A 154 8.89 -2.79 27.31
N VAL A 155 9.15 -4.08 27.49
CA VAL A 155 8.37 -5.17 26.88
C VAL A 155 7.39 -5.69 27.92
N GLN A 156 6.13 -5.85 27.53
CA GLN A 156 5.09 -6.45 28.36
C GLN A 156 4.76 -7.86 27.86
N ILE A 157 4.88 -8.85 28.71
CA ILE A 157 4.51 -10.25 28.44
C ILE A 157 3.63 -10.73 29.60
N SER A 158 2.42 -11.16 29.28
CA SER A 158 1.48 -11.74 30.26
C SER A 158 1.28 -10.90 31.52
N GLY A 159 1.25 -9.56 31.37
CA GLY A 159 1.05 -8.63 32.48
C GLY A 159 2.34 -8.19 33.20
N SER A 160 3.46 -8.83 32.97
CA SER A 160 4.77 -8.45 33.53
C SER A 160 5.54 -7.54 32.60
N PHE A 161 6.21 -6.52 33.13
CA PHE A 161 7.03 -5.57 32.39
C PHE A 161 8.52 -5.89 32.55
N SER A 162 9.28 -5.79 31.46
CA SER A 162 10.73 -5.78 31.51
C SER A 162 11.27 -4.50 32.15
N LYS A 163 12.55 -4.49 32.51
CA LYS A 163 13.26 -3.25 32.87
C LYS A 163 13.17 -2.24 31.73
N GLU A 164 12.96 -0.97 32.04
CA GLU A 164 12.98 0.11 31.07
C GLU A 164 14.39 0.30 30.47
N MET A 165 14.46 0.41 29.15
CA MET A 165 15.68 0.71 28.43
C MET A 165 15.45 1.96 27.56
N TYR A 166 16.48 2.80 27.41
CA TYR A 166 16.38 4.00 26.58
C TYR A 166 16.74 3.70 25.14
N ILE A 167 15.88 4.13 24.21
CA ILE A 167 16.09 3.96 22.75
C ILE A 167 17.18 4.93 22.30
N LYS A 168 18.22 4.40 21.61
CA LYS A 168 19.34 5.19 21.04
C LYS A 168 19.21 5.36 19.52
N CYS A 169 18.40 4.56 18.86
CA CYS A 169 18.12 4.61 17.42
C CYS A 169 16.69 4.10 17.16
N GLY A 170 16.20 4.32 15.96
CA GLY A 170 14.86 3.93 15.54
C GLY A 170 13.80 4.98 15.82
N VAL A 171 12.69 4.86 15.10
CA VAL A 171 11.48 5.62 15.36
C VAL A 171 10.44 4.69 15.98
N PRO A 172 9.72 5.13 17.02
CA PRO A 172 8.85 4.23 17.76
C PRO A 172 7.73 3.69 16.88
N GLN A 173 7.60 2.37 16.80
CA GLN A 173 6.52 1.71 16.10
C GLN A 173 5.18 1.92 16.81
N GLY A 174 4.10 2.10 16.04
CA GLY A 174 2.76 2.34 16.59
C GLY A 174 2.49 3.77 17.09
N THR A 175 3.45 4.69 16.92
CA THR A 175 3.28 6.13 17.19
C THR A 175 2.74 6.86 15.95
N VAL A 176 2.21 8.07 16.15
CA VAL A 176 1.68 8.90 15.04
C VAL A 176 2.80 9.54 14.24
N LEU A 177 3.90 9.93 14.91
CA LEU A 177 5.05 10.61 14.29
C LEU A 177 6.03 9.65 13.61
N GLY A 178 6.18 8.43 14.11
CA GLY A 178 7.16 7.46 13.62
C GLY A 178 7.15 7.29 12.08
N PRO A 179 6.01 6.99 11.47
CA PRO A 179 5.92 6.87 10.01
C PRO A 179 6.29 8.13 9.24
N LEU A 180 5.90 9.30 9.73
CA LEU A 180 6.23 10.58 9.11
C LEU A 180 7.73 10.87 9.16
N LEU A 181 8.36 10.64 10.33
CA LEU A 181 9.81 10.80 10.52
C LEU A 181 10.60 9.83 9.64
N PHE A 182 10.12 8.59 9.50
CA PHE A 182 10.71 7.62 8.59
C PHE A 182 10.63 8.08 7.12
N ASN A 183 9.49 8.60 6.69
CA ASN A 183 9.34 9.14 5.34
C ASN A 183 10.29 10.33 5.08
N ILE A 184 10.48 11.21 6.05
CA ILE A 184 11.45 12.32 5.96
C ILE A 184 12.88 11.77 5.87
N TYR A 185 13.20 10.73 6.65
CA TYR A 185 14.52 10.10 6.65
C TYR A 185 14.88 9.47 5.30
N LEU A 186 13.89 8.87 4.61
CA LEU A 186 14.08 8.26 3.29
C LEU A 186 13.96 9.23 2.13
N ASN A 187 13.46 10.45 2.34
CA ASN A 187 12.98 11.29 1.25
C ASN A 187 14.02 11.62 0.19
N ASP A 188 15.27 11.79 0.56
CA ASP A 188 16.34 12.15 -0.38
C ASP A 188 16.86 10.96 -1.23
N ILE A 189 16.37 9.73 -1.03
CA ILE A 189 16.62 8.62 -1.96
C ILE A 189 16.09 8.94 -3.36
N PHE A 190 14.99 9.69 -3.44
CA PHE A 190 14.37 10.06 -4.72
C PHE A 190 15.14 11.18 -5.46
N GLN A 191 16.18 11.76 -4.84
CA GLN A 191 17.03 12.80 -5.41
C GLN A 191 18.37 12.24 -5.89
N ILE A 192 18.63 10.95 -5.69
CA ILE A 192 19.84 10.30 -6.20
C ILE A 192 19.83 10.38 -7.73
N ASN A 193 20.97 10.79 -8.31
CA ASN A 193 21.15 10.73 -9.75
C ASN A 193 21.32 9.26 -10.19
N CYS A 194 20.20 8.54 -10.31
CA CYS A 194 20.12 7.16 -10.75
C CYS A 194 19.19 7.03 -11.96
N VAL A 195 19.43 6.01 -12.80
CA VAL A 195 18.61 5.69 -13.97
C VAL A 195 17.32 4.98 -13.53
N GLY A 196 17.39 4.20 -12.46
CA GLY A 196 16.28 3.42 -11.95
C GLY A 196 15.15 4.30 -11.40
N LYS A 197 13.92 4.02 -11.81
CA LYS A 197 12.71 4.71 -11.33
C LYS A 197 12.33 4.16 -9.96
N ILE A 198 12.57 4.94 -8.90
CA ILE A 198 12.31 4.53 -7.51
C ILE A 198 10.85 4.78 -7.14
N THR A 199 10.22 3.76 -6.56
CA THR A 199 8.87 3.85 -5.94
C THR A 199 8.94 3.17 -4.59
N SER A 200 8.51 3.86 -3.51
CA SER A 200 8.53 3.28 -2.17
C SER A 200 7.16 3.31 -1.50
N PHE A 201 6.87 2.28 -0.74
CA PHE A 201 5.77 2.26 0.22
C PHE A 201 6.38 1.99 1.61
N ALA A 202 6.66 3.05 2.33
CA ALA A 202 7.48 3.02 3.55
C ALA A 202 8.88 2.44 3.24
N ASP A 203 9.22 1.31 3.84
CA ASP A 203 10.48 0.58 3.66
C ASP A 203 10.49 -0.34 2.42
N ASP A 204 9.32 -0.77 1.94
CA ASP A 204 9.21 -1.56 0.70
C ASP A 204 9.54 -0.67 -0.51
N THR A 205 10.72 -0.85 -1.08
CA THR A 205 11.22 -0.04 -2.20
C THR A 205 11.37 -0.89 -3.47
N ALA A 206 10.72 -0.45 -4.54
CA ALA A 206 10.84 -1.03 -5.88
C ALA A 206 11.58 -0.06 -6.80
N ILE A 207 12.54 -0.57 -7.58
CA ILE A 207 13.36 0.21 -8.50
C ILE A 207 13.23 -0.41 -9.88
N LEU A 208 12.56 0.28 -10.78
CA LEU A 208 12.31 -0.17 -12.15
C LEU A 208 13.35 0.41 -13.10
N TYR A 209 14.05 -0.47 -13.79
CA TYR A 209 15.00 -0.17 -14.86
C TYR A 209 14.42 -0.55 -16.21
N GLU A 210 14.70 0.25 -17.23
CA GLU A 210 14.27 0.09 -18.61
C GLU A 210 15.48 0.25 -19.52
N GLY A 211 15.57 -0.55 -20.58
CA GLY A 211 16.72 -0.52 -21.49
C GLY A 211 16.37 -1.00 -22.90
N THR A 212 17.34 -0.89 -23.81
CA THR A 212 17.22 -1.31 -25.21
C THR A 212 17.34 -2.82 -25.37
N ASP A 213 18.27 -3.42 -24.64
CA ASP A 213 18.49 -4.86 -24.60
C ASP A 213 18.89 -5.35 -23.20
N TRP A 214 18.94 -6.67 -23.01
CA TRP A 214 19.22 -7.28 -21.71
C TRP A 214 20.67 -7.12 -21.24
N SER A 215 21.63 -7.03 -22.18
CA SER A 215 23.07 -6.90 -21.87
C SER A 215 23.38 -5.49 -21.39
N ASP A 216 22.89 -4.49 -22.12
CA ASP A 216 23.00 -3.08 -21.75
C ASP A 216 22.36 -2.83 -20.40
N LEU A 217 21.13 -3.33 -20.22
CA LEU A 217 20.37 -3.18 -18.98
C LEU A 217 21.11 -3.78 -17.76
N LYS A 218 21.81 -4.91 -17.95
CA LYS A 218 22.65 -5.50 -16.90
C LYS A 218 23.76 -4.54 -16.46
N ASN A 219 24.49 -3.99 -17.41
CA ASN A 219 25.60 -3.07 -17.14
C ASN A 219 25.12 -1.79 -16.46
N VAL A 220 24.00 -1.25 -16.93
CA VAL A 220 23.36 -0.08 -16.30
C VAL A 220 23.00 -0.36 -14.85
N ILE A 221 22.35 -1.49 -14.57
CA ILE A 221 21.93 -1.85 -13.21
C ILE A 221 23.13 -2.06 -12.29
N GLU A 222 24.14 -2.80 -12.74
CA GLU A 222 25.33 -3.08 -11.92
C GLU A 222 26.07 -1.80 -11.52
N ASN A 223 26.11 -0.79 -12.38
CA ASN A 223 26.72 0.51 -12.09
C ASN A 223 25.81 1.44 -11.26
N ASP A 224 24.53 1.44 -11.56
CA ASP A 224 23.57 2.39 -10.96
C ASP A 224 23.13 1.97 -9.56
N PHE A 225 22.84 0.69 -9.35
CA PHE A 225 22.39 0.18 -8.06
C PHE A 225 23.43 0.33 -6.95
N ILE A 226 24.72 0.38 -7.29
CA ILE A 226 25.80 0.70 -6.34
C ILE A 226 25.58 2.08 -5.69
N LYS A 227 25.09 3.08 -6.43
CA LYS A 227 24.78 4.42 -5.87
C LYS A 227 23.71 4.32 -4.80
N ILE A 228 22.69 3.50 -5.06
CA ILE A 228 21.56 3.26 -4.14
C ILE A 228 22.05 2.52 -2.89
N ILE A 229 22.90 1.48 -3.05
CA ILE A 229 23.48 0.76 -1.91
C ILE A 229 24.33 1.71 -1.05
N ARG A 230 25.16 2.55 -1.68
CA ARG A 230 25.98 3.56 -0.97
C ARG A 230 25.11 4.55 -0.21
N TRP A 231 23.99 4.97 -0.80
CA TRP A 231 23.03 5.84 -0.13
C TRP A 231 22.43 5.16 1.11
N PHE A 232 21.93 3.91 1.01
CA PHE A 232 21.41 3.18 2.17
C PHE A 232 22.47 3.05 3.28
N ASN A 233 23.71 2.72 2.91
CA ASN A 233 24.83 2.61 3.86
C ASN A 233 25.12 3.96 4.53
N SER A 234 25.11 5.08 3.80
CA SER A 234 25.30 6.42 4.36
C SER A 234 24.20 6.80 5.36
N ARG A 235 22.99 6.29 5.14
CA ARG A 235 21.86 6.43 6.06
C ARG A 235 21.83 5.37 7.16
N LYS A 236 22.87 4.53 7.28
CA LYS A 236 22.92 3.40 8.24
C LYS A 236 21.72 2.47 8.16
N LEU A 237 21.12 2.34 6.97
CA LEU A 237 20.08 1.38 6.65
C LEU A 237 20.69 0.17 5.96
N SER A 238 20.45 -1.02 6.50
CA SER A 238 21.05 -2.25 5.97
C SER A 238 20.09 -2.95 5.02
N ILE A 239 20.53 -3.17 3.78
CA ILE A 239 19.81 -3.99 2.80
C ILE A 239 19.88 -5.46 3.23
N ASN A 240 18.75 -6.14 3.14
CA ASN A 240 18.64 -7.57 3.34
C ASN A 240 18.84 -8.30 1.99
N TYR A 241 20.07 -8.61 1.63
CA TYR A 241 20.40 -9.23 0.34
C TYR A 241 19.73 -10.59 0.14
N SER A 242 19.44 -11.35 1.20
CA SER A 242 18.76 -12.64 1.09
C SER A 242 17.27 -12.52 0.73
N LYS A 243 16.66 -11.34 0.94
CA LYS A 243 15.26 -11.05 0.61
C LYS A 243 15.11 -10.01 -0.50
N THR A 244 16.21 -9.33 -0.86
CA THR A 244 16.24 -8.42 -2.01
C THR A 244 16.40 -9.23 -3.28
N HIS A 245 15.43 -9.11 -4.17
CA HIS A 245 15.39 -9.90 -5.40
C HIS A 245 15.09 -9.02 -6.61
N PHE A 246 15.38 -9.52 -7.80
CA PHE A 246 14.97 -8.87 -9.02
C PHE A 246 14.09 -9.76 -9.88
N LEU A 247 13.22 -9.11 -10.64
CA LEU A 247 12.31 -9.75 -11.58
C LEU A 247 12.42 -9.06 -12.94
N PRO A 248 12.89 -9.74 -14.01
CA PRO A 248 12.82 -9.22 -15.37
C PRO A 248 11.40 -9.36 -15.91
N PHE A 249 10.94 -8.37 -16.68
CA PHE A 249 9.64 -8.35 -17.31
C PHE A 249 9.81 -8.27 -18.85
N GLY A 250 9.04 -9.08 -19.55
CA GLY A 250 9.04 -9.10 -20.99
C GLY A 250 7.84 -9.82 -21.57
N SER A 251 7.59 -9.64 -22.87
CA SER A 251 6.54 -10.36 -23.56
C SER A 251 6.86 -11.86 -23.61
N TYR A 252 5.83 -12.71 -23.65
CA TYR A 252 5.99 -14.16 -23.72
C TYR A 252 6.77 -14.62 -24.98
N ALA A 253 6.66 -13.86 -26.06
CA ALA A 253 7.35 -14.15 -27.32
C ALA A 253 8.86 -13.81 -27.31
N ARG A 254 9.37 -13.17 -26.26
CA ARG A 254 10.78 -12.80 -26.12
C ARG A 254 11.47 -13.60 -25.03
N HIS A 255 12.67 -14.08 -25.30
CA HIS A 255 13.49 -14.72 -24.29
C HIS A 255 13.84 -13.71 -23.18
N LEU A 256 13.66 -14.15 -21.93
CA LEU A 256 14.14 -13.43 -20.77
C LEU A 256 15.67 -13.53 -20.67
N PRO A 257 16.32 -12.64 -19.91
CA PRO A 257 17.78 -12.68 -19.80
C PRO A 257 18.27 -14.00 -19.19
N ASN A 258 19.46 -14.46 -19.61
CA ASN A 258 20.03 -15.71 -19.11
C ASN A 258 20.70 -15.57 -17.74
N TYR A 259 21.05 -14.35 -17.31
CA TYR A 259 21.69 -14.15 -16.02
C TYR A 259 20.69 -14.34 -14.86
N THR A 260 21.20 -14.97 -13.80
CA THR A 260 20.41 -15.34 -12.61
C THR A 260 20.69 -14.47 -11.40
N ASN A 261 21.72 -13.63 -11.46
CA ASN A 261 22.12 -12.76 -10.37
C ASN A 261 22.79 -11.47 -10.87
N PHE A 262 22.75 -10.45 -10.02
CA PHE A 262 23.61 -9.26 -10.10
C PHE A 262 24.62 -9.32 -8.96
N SER A 263 25.87 -8.93 -9.23
CA SER A 263 26.95 -8.89 -8.26
C SER A 263 27.49 -7.46 -8.12
N PHE A 264 27.61 -6.99 -6.89
CA PHE A 264 28.06 -5.63 -6.57
C PHE A 264 29.28 -5.73 -5.62
N ASN A 265 30.36 -5.06 -5.96
CA ASN A 265 31.55 -4.97 -5.11
C ASN A 265 31.53 -3.64 -4.35
N ILE A 266 31.42 -3.70 -3.02
CA ILE A 266 31.37 -2.52 -2.15
C ILE A 266 32.28 -2.78 -0.96
N ASN A 267 33.33 -1.93 -0.79
CA ASN A 267 34.30 -2.05 0.29
C ASN A 267 34.87 -3.48 0.40
N ASP A 268 35.32 -4.05 -0.74
CA ASP A 268 35.87 -5.40 -0.86
C ASP A 268 34.93 -6.56 -0.49
N GLN A 269 33.66 -6.26 -0.25
CA GLN A 269 32.63 -7.26 -0.05
C GLN A 269 31.79 -7.44 -1.32
N LYS A 270 31.68 -8.70 -1.77
CA LYS A 270 30.81 -9.06 -2.88
C LYS A 270 29.39 -9.28 -2.39
N MET A 271 28.49 -8.39 -2.78
CA MET A 271 27.06 -8.49 -2.54
C MET A 271 26.34 -9.05 -3.76
N GLN A 272 25.32 -9.87 -3.54
CA GLN A 272 24.59 -10.51 -4.63
C GLN A 272 23.09 -10.44 -4.39
N ILE A 273 22.34 -10.15 -5.45
CA ILE A 273 20.88 -10.27 -5.50
C ILE A 273 20.49 -11.27 -6.57
N ASN A 274 19.46 -12.08 -6.29
CA ASN A 274 19.09 -13.19 -7.16
C ASN A 274 17.79 -12.89 -7.91
N ARG A 275 17.72 -13.46 -9.13
CA ARG A 275 16.49 -13.53 -9.91
C ARG A 275 15.50 -14.48 -9.23
N VAL A 276 14.23 -14.11 -9.26
CA VAL A 276 13.13 -14.97 -8.80
C VAL A 276 12.09 -15.16 -9.91
N PRO A 277 11.37 -16.30 -9.97
CA PRO A 277 10.34 -16.53 -10.98
C PRO A 277 9.07 -15.68 -10.73
N ASN A 278 8.81 -15.32 -9.51
CA ASN A 278 7.73 -14.45 -9.08
C ASN A 278 8.08 -13.80 -7.74
N ILE A 279 7.45 -12.69 -7.43
CA ILE A 279 7.66 -11.97 -6.18
C ILE A 279 6.33 -11.43 -5.63
N LYS A 280 6.19 -11.44 -4.31
CA LYS A 280 5.08 -10.79 -3.64
C LYS A 280 5.46 -9.37 -3.28
N TYR A 281 4.93 -8.39 -4.03
CA TYR A 281 5.12 -6.96 -3.81
C TYR A 281 3.83 -6.34 -3.27
N LEU A 282 3.89 -5.74 -2.09
CA LEU A 282 2.75 -5.11 -1.41
C LEU A 282 1.47 -5.97 -1.44
N GLY A 283 1.61 -7.29 -1.24
CA GLY A 283 0.49 -8.21 -1.19
C GLY A 283 0.01 -8.80 -2.53
N VAL A 284 0.49 -8.29 -3.66
CA VAL A 284 0.23 -8.82 -5.01
C VAL A 284 1.43 -9.63 -5.49
N VAL A 285 1.19 -10.79 -6.13
CA VAL A 285 2.24 -11.64 -6.69
C VAL A 285 2.44 -11.28 -8.15
N LEU A 286 3.65 -10.81 -8.48
CA LEU A 286 4.07 -10.46 -9.83
C LEU A 286 4.86 -11.61 -10.44
N ASP A 287 4.65 -11.90 -11.71
CA ASP A 287 5.41 -12.83 -12.54
C ASP A 287 6.03 -12.13 -13.74
N HIS A 288 6.97 -12.76 -14.44
CA HIS A 288 7.73 -12.18 -15.56
C HIS A 288 6.89 -11.59 -16.71
N HIS A 289 5.68 -12.11 -16.89
CA HIS A 289 4.83 -11.76 -18.02
C HIS A 289 3.53 -11.09 -17.59
N LEU A 290 3.36 -10.83 -16.28
CA LEU A 290 2.13 -10.31 -15.66
C LEU A 290 0.87 -11.12 -16.07
N ARG A 291 0.99 -12.45 -16.12
CA ARG A 291 -0.11 -13.35 -16.48
C ARG A 291 -1.15 -13.51 -15.38
N TRP A 292 -0.73 -13.27 -14.13
CA TRP A 292 -1.58 -13.26 -12.95
C TRP A 292 -2.13 -14.62 -12.50
N ASP A 293 -1.83 -15.72 -13.17
CA ASP A 293 -2.27 -17.06 -12.80
C ASP A 293 -1.80 -17.43 -11.38
N ILE A 294 -0.55 -17.12 -11.03
CA ILE A 294 0.02 -17.36 -9.69
C ILE A 294 -0.72 -16.51 -8.64
N HIS A 295 -0.97 -15.24 -8.96
CA HIS A 295 -1.67 -14.32 -8.05
C HIS A 295 -3.13 -14.72 -7.85
N VAL A 296 -3.85 -15.05 -8.92
CA VAL A 296 -5.25 -15.49 -8.85
C VAL A 296 -5.37 -16.78 -8.04
N ASN A 297 -4.45 -17.73 -8.23
CA ASN A 297 -4.39 -18.94 -7.42
C ASN A 297 -4.09 -18.63 -5.94
N TYR A 298 -3.25 -17.66 -5.65
CA TYR A 298 -3.00 -17.20 -4.28
C TYR A 298 -4.26 -16.61 -3.63
N ILE A 299 -5.02 -15.77 -4.35
CA ILE A 299 -6.34 -15.27 -3.90
C ILE A 299 -7.29 -16.42 -3.66
N LEU A 300 -7.41 -17.35 -4.63
CA LEU A 300 -8.32 -18.50 -4.55
C LEU A 300 -8.07 -19.37 -3.31
N LYS A 301 -6.79 -19.61 -2.97
CA LYS A 301 -6.43 -20.34 -1.73
C LYS A 301 -6.94 -19.62 -0.48
N LYS A 302 -6.79 -18.30 -0.41
CA LYS A 302 -7.26 -17.47 0.73
C LYS A 302 -8.77 -17.51 0.88
N VAL A 303 -9.50 -17.27 -0.21
CA VAL A 303 -10.96 -17.19 -0.15
C VAL A 303 -11.61 -18.57 0.09
N ARG A 304 -11.00 -19.67 -0.38
CA ARG A 304 -11.44 -21.03 -0.08
C ARG A 304 -11.44 -21.34 1.42
N PHE A 305 -10.41 -20.91 2.14
CA PHE A 305 -10.35 -21.09 3.59
C PHE A 305 -11.51 -20.39 4.32
N VAL A 306 -11.85 -19.17 3.87
CA VAL A 306 -12.97 -18.40 4.43
C VAL A 306 -14.32 -19.03 4.06
N SER A 307 -14.44 -19.55 2.84
CA SER A 307 -15.71 -20.10 2.33
C SER A 307 -16.20 -21.31 3.10
N TYR A 308 -15.29 -22.12 3.60
CA TYR A 308 -15.66 -23.26 4.45
C TYR A 308 -16.44 -22.79 5.69
N LYS A 309 -15.99 -21.71 6.32
CA LYS A 309 -16.68 -21.12 7.46
C LYS A 309 -18.04 -20.54 7.09
N ILE A 310 -18.14 -19.86 5.94
CA ILE A 310 -19.42 -19.31 5.44
C ILE A 310 -20.40 -20.44 5.11
N LYS A 311 -19.93 -21.55 4.53
CA LYS A 311 -20.78 -22.72 4.26
C LYS A 311 -21.38 -23.30 5.55
N TYR A 312 -20.58 -23.44 6.58
CA TYR A 312 -21.05 -23.92 7.89
C TYR A 312 -22.08 -22.95 8.50
N LEU A 313 -21.77 -21.65 8.50
CA LEU A 313 -22.65 -20.60 9.01
C LEU A 313 -23.91 -20.40 8.17
N GLY A 314 -23.92 -20.85 6.91
CA GLY A 314 -25.08 -20.78 6.01
C GLY A 314 -26.32 -21.51 6.51
N ASN A 315 -26.14 -22.52 7.39
CA ASN A 315 -27.24 -23.24 8.02
C ASN A 315 -27.76 -22.56 9.29
N ILE A 316 -27.01 -21.60 9.84
CA ILE A 316 -27.30 -20.97 11.15
C ILE A 316 -27.71 -19.50 10.97
N LEU A 317 -27.06 -18.80 10.06
CA LEU A 317 -27.25 -17.35 9.89
C LEU A 317 -28.24 -17.02 8.77
N THR A 318 -28.90 -15.87 8.91
CA THR A 318 -29.75 -15.32 7.86
C THR A 318 -28.92 -14.80 6.69
N GLU A 319 -29.55 -14.68 5.52
CA GLU A 319 -28.94 -14.11 4.30
C GLU A 319 -28.24 -12.76 4.54
N LYS A 320 -28.89 -11.87 5.32
CA LYS A 320 -28.35 -10.55 5.66
C LYS A 320 -26.97 -10.65 6.32
N TYR A 321 -26.80 -11.51 7.30
CA TYR A 321 -25.51 -11.68 7.99
C TYR A 321 -24.47 -12.38 7.10
N LEU A 322 -24.87 -13.36 6.33
CA LEU A 322 -23.98 -14.04 5.38
C LEU A 322 -23.47 -13.08 4.30
N ARG A 323 -24.32 -12.19 3.81
CA ARG A 323 -23.94 -11.11 2.88
C ARG A 323 -22.92 -10.16 3.51
N THR A 324 -23.12 -9.78 4.76
CA THR A 324 -22.14 -8.95 5.51
C THR A 324 -20.81 -9.68 5.64
N LEU A 325 -20.80 -10.97 5.95
CA LEU A 325 -19.59 -11.78 6.00
C LEU A 325 -18.87 -11.88 4.64
N TYR A 326 -19.62 -11.99 3.55
CA TYR A 326 -19.04 -11.97 2.20
C TYR A 326 -18.30 -10.64 1.93
N HIS A 327 -18.96 -9.51 2.18
CA HIS A 327 -18.36 -8.19 2.00
C HIS A 327 -17.17 -7.92 2.94
N ALA A 328 -17.19 -8.50 4.14
CA ALA A 328 -16.10 -8.32 5.09
C ALA A 328 -14.90 -9.25 4.87
N LEU A 329 -15.12 -10.48 4.41
CA LEU A 329 -14.09 -11.53 4.41
C LEU A 329 -13.70 -12.06 3.03
N ILE A 330 -14.55 -11.93 2.01
CA ILE A 330 -14.26 -12.42 0.64
C ILE A 330 -13.99 -11.27 -0.32
N GLU A 331 -14.91 -10.33 -0.45
CA GLU A 331 -14.79 -9.23 -1.40
C GLU A 331 -13.50 -8.42 -1.26
N PRO A 332 -12.94 -8.14 -0.05
CA PRO A 332 -11.67 -7.45 0.08
C PRO A 332 -10.50 -8.19 -0.57
N HIS A 333 -10.52 -9.52 -0.59
CA HIS A 333 -9.50 -10.31 -1.29
C HIS A 333 -9.65 -10.23 -2.81
N LEU A 334 -10.89 -10.13 -3.31
CA LEU A 334 -11.17 -9.99 -4.74
C LEU A 334 -10.87 -8.58 -5.27
N THR A 335 -10.95 -7.57 -4.42
CA THR A 335 -10.75 -6.16 -4.81
C THR A 335 -9.36 -5.63 -4.53
N TYR A 336 -8.58 -6.30 -3.66
CA TYR A 336 -7.23 -5.85 -3.35
C TYR A 336 -6.31 -5.92 -4.57
N GLY A 337 -5.72 -4.79 -4.93
CA GLY A 337 -4.85 -4.66 -6.10
C GLY A 337 -5.53 -4.94 -7.45
N ILE A 338 -6.86 -4.95 -7.51
CA ILE A 338 -7.64 -5.33 -8.70
C ILE A 338 -7.31 -4.46 -9.93
N LEU A 339 -6.86 -3.23 -9.73
CA LEU A 339 -6.42 -2.36 -10.82
C LEU A 339 -5.20 -2.91 -11.56
N ALA A 340 -4.38 -3.72 -10.89
CA ALA A 340 -3.23 -4.38 -11.49
C ALA A 340 -3.64 -5.67 -12.22
N TRP A 341 -4.36 -6.58 -11.53
CA TRP A 341 -4.60 -7.94 -12.02
C TRP A 341 -5.99 -8.19 -12.62
N GLY A 342 -6.94 -7.27 -12.42
CA GLY A 342 -8.34 -7.48 -12.82
C GLY A 342 -8.58 -7.60 -14.33
N ALA A 343 -7.61 -7.20 -15.17
CA ALA A 343 -7.60 -7.43 -16.61
C ALA A 343 -7.02 -8.80 -17.03
N ALA A 344 -6.63 -9.66 -16.08
CA ALA A 344 -6.08 -10.98 -16.38
C ALA A 344 -6.96 -11.80 -17.33
N CYS A 345 -6.38 -12.70 -18.13
CA CYS A 345 -7.11 -13.55 -19.06
C CYS A 345 -8.23 -14.33 -18.37
N SER A 346 -9.36 -14.52 -19.03
CA SER A 346 -10.51 -15.26 -18.48
C SER A 346 -10.16 -16.69 -18.12
N SER A 347 -9.23 -17.36 -18.83
CA SER A 347 -8.73 -18.69 -18.48
C SER A 347 -8.05 -18.71 -17.11
N HIS A 348 -7.33 -17.67 -16.74
CA HIS A 348 -6.66 -17.59 -15.44
C HIS A 348 -7.64 -17.26 -14.30
N THR A 349 -8.66 -16.43 -14.54
CA THR A 349 -9.65 -16.07 -13.52
C THR A 349 -10.77 -17.08 -13.36
N TYR A 350 -10.92 -18.03 -14.30
CA TYR A 350 -12.04 -18.97 -14.36
C TYR A 350 -12.35 -19.67 -13.03
N ASN A 351 -11.34 -20.25 -12.40
CA ASN A 351 -11.53 -20.96 -11.12
C ASN A 351 -12.01 -20.03 -9.99
N LEU A 352 -11.57 -18.77 -10.01
CA LEU A 352 -11.98 -17.77 -9.04
C LEU A 352 -13.42 -17.32 -9.30
N ASP A 353 -13.82 -17.17 -10.57
CA ASP A 353 -15.19 -16.85 -10.97
C ASP A 353 -16.16 -17.96 -10.61
N VAL A 354 -15.78 -19.22 -10.87
CA VAL A 354 -16.56 -20.42 -10.46
C VAL A 354 -16.72 -20.48 -8.95
N PHE A 355 -15.64 -20.19 -8.22
CA PHE A 355 -15.67 -20.16 -6.77
C PHE A 355 -16.61 -19.06 -6.25
N GLN A 356 -16.52 -17.82 -6.77
CA GLN A 356 -17.38 -16.72 -6.38
C GLN A 356 -18.86 -17.07 -6.58
N LYS A 357 -19.21 -17.61 -7.75
CA LYS A 357 -20.58 -18.08 -8.06
C LYS A 357 -21.07 -19.14 -7.07
N SER A 358 -20.21 -20.07 -6.73
CA SER A 358 -20.54 -21.15 -5.80
C SER A 358 -20.89 -20.61 -4.40
N ILE A 359 -20.10 -19.68 -3.89
CA ILE A 359 -20.34 -19.03 -2.59
C ILE A 359 -21.62 -18.21 -2.60
N LEU A 360 -21.85 -17.42 -3.65
CA LEU A 360 -23.09 -16.64 -3.77
C LEU A 360 -24.32 -17.53 -3.80
N LYS A 361 -24.28 -18.69 -4.49
CA LYS A 361 -25.38 -19.67 -4.47
C LYS A 361 -25.66 -20.20 -3.06
N ILE A 362 -24.63 -20.43 -2.26
CA ILE A 362 -24.78 -20.87 -0.86
C ILE A 362 -25.41 -19.76 -0.01
N ILE A 363 -24.90 -18.53 -0.09
CA ILE A 363 -25.39 -17.39 0.70
C ILE A 363 -26.87 -17.12 0.42
N PHE A 364 -27.24 -17.12 -0.86
CA PHE A 364 -28.60 -16.78 -1.31
C PHE A 364 -29.51 -18.01 -1.53
N LYS A 365 -29.10 -19.17 -1.03
CA LYS A 365 -29.86 -20.43 -1.10
C LYS A 365 -30.37 -20.79 -2.51
N LYS A 366 -29.54 -20.50 -3.54
CA LYS A 366 -29.87 -20.80 -4.94
C LYS A 366 -29.41 -22.22 -5.31
N PRO A 367 -30.14 -22.91 -6.19
CA PRO A 367 -29.75 -24.25 -6.68
C PRO A 367 -28.36 -24.26 -7.33
N LYS A 368 -27.68 -25.43 -7.30
CA LYS A 368 -26.33 -25.59 -7.92
C LYS A 368 -26.31 -25.20 -9.39
N LEU A 369 -27.34 -25.54 -10.15
CA LEU A 369 -27.47 -25.24 -11.58
C LEU A 369 -28.10 -23.86 -11.88
N TYR A 370 -28.28 -23.00 -10.86
CA TYR A 370 -28.89 -21.67 -11.09
C TYR A 370 -28.11 -20.86 -12.11
N PRO A 371 -28.77 -20.27 -13.14
CA PRO A 371 -28.09 -19.56 -14.22
C PRO A 371 -27.26 -18.38 -13.72
N THR A 372 -26.05 -18.23 -14.26
CA THR A 372 -25.09 -17.24 -13.79
C THR A 372 -25.61 -15.79 -13.96
N GLU A 373 -26.21 -15.49 -15.12
CA GLU A 373 -26.74 -14.14 -15.39
C GLU A 373 -27.83 -13.75 -14.40
N LYS A 374 -28.78 -14.66 -14.16
CA LYS A 374 -29.86 -14.47 -13.17
C LYS A 374 -29.28 -14.35 -11.75
N LEU A 375 -28.23 -15.13 -11.41
CA LEU A 375 -27.62 -15.09 -10.09
C LEU A 375 -27.19 -13.68 -9.74
N TYR A 376 -26.32 -13.06 -10.54
CA TYR A 376 -25.78 -11.74 -10.21
C TYR A 376 -26.83 -10.64 -10.25
N ALA A 377 -27.80 -10.73 -11.14
CA ALA A 377 -28.94 -9.80 -11.19
C ALA A 377 -29.82 -9.88 -9.93
N ASP A 378 -30.24 -11.07 -9.54
CA ASP A 378 -31.10 -11.30 -8.37
C ASP A 378 -30.45 -10.87 -7.06
N VAL A 379 -29.15 -11.25 -6.88
CA VAL A 379 -28.45 -10.99 -5.61
C VAL A 379 -27.86 -9.58 -5.54
N ARG A 380 -27.86 -8.84 -6.65
CA ARG A 380 -27.27 -7.49 -6.77
C ARG A 380 -25.82 -7.45 -6.28
N MET A 381 -25.04 -8.44 -6.71
CA MET A 381 -23.60 -8.53 -6.44
C MET A 381 -22.83 -8.32 -7.74
N TYR A 382 -21.55 -8.00 -7.64
CA TYR A 382 -20.66 -7.82 -8.78
C TYR A 382 -19.78 -9.05 -8.97
N ASP A 383 -19.58 -9.46 -10.22
CA ASP A 383 -18.52 -10.41 -10.56
C ASP A 383 -17.14 -9.71 -10.59
N ILE A 384 -16.08 -10.50 -10.78
CA ILE A 384 -14.70 -9.97 -10.76
C ILE A 384 -14.49 -8.90 -11.84
N ARG A 385 -15.07 -9.06 -13.03
CA ARG A 385 -14.94 -8.10 -14.14
C ARG A 385 -15.69 -6.81 -13.85
N GLN A 386 -16.88 -6.91 -13.28
CA GLN A 386 -17.64 -5.75 -12.83
C GLN A 386 -16.93 -5.00 -11.69
N LEU A 387 -16.31 -5.73 -10.75
CA LEU A 387 -15.48 -5.12 -9.70
C LEU A 387 -14.27 -4.40 -10.31
N TYR A 388 -13.57 -5.03 -11.26
CA TYR A 388 -12.46 -4.38 -11.97
C TYR A 388 -12.91 -3.12 -12.70
N PHE A 389 -14.01 -3.19 -13.44
CA PHE A 389 -14.61 -2.04 -14.12
C PHE A 389 -14.93 -0.91 -13.14
N LEU A 390 -15.64 -1.21 -12.06
CA LEU A 390 -16.04 -0.24 -11.03
C LEU A 390 -14.83 0.47 -10.43
N HIS A 391 -13.79 -0.28 -10.07
CA HIS A 391 -12.57 0.28 -9.50
C HIS A 391 -11.77 1.09 -10.52
N SER A 392 -11.67 0.62 -11.75
CA SER A 392 -10.96 1.31 -12.85
C SER A 392 -11.60 2.66 -13.17
N ILE A 393 -12.93 2.70 -13.32
CA ILE A 393 -13.66 3.94 -13.55
C ILE A 393 -13.54 4.90 -12.36
N THR A 394 -13.68 4.38 -11.16
CA THR A 394 -13.57 5.20 -9.94
C THR A 394 -12.18 5.85 -9.83
N HIS A 395 -11.14 5.09 -10.12
CA HIS A 395 -9.76 5.58 -10.09
C HIS A 395 -9.50 6.58 -11.22
N TYR A 396 -9.88 6.24 -12.45
CA TYR A 396 -9.70 7.12 -13.61
C TYR A 396 -10.46 8.45 -13.46
N HIS A 397 -11.70 8.40 -13.00
CA HIS A 397 -12.49 9.61 -12.77
C HIS A 397 -11.87 10.53 -11.70
N LYS A 398 -11.25 9.95 -10.66
CA LYS A 398 -10.58 10.69 -9.58
C LYS A 398 -9.26 11.33 -10.04
N PHE A 399 -8.43 10.57 -10.73
CA PHE A 399 -7.03 10.94 -10.98
C PHE A 399 -6.73 11.30 -12.43
N ARG A 400 -7.62 10.97 -13.38
CA ARG A 400 -7.39 11.05 -14.84
C ARG A 400 -6.06 10.38 -15.26
N SER A 401 -5.60 9.42 -14.46
CA SER A 401 -4.35 8.70 -14.69
C SER A 401 -4.57 7.56 -15.69
N TYR A 402 -3.50 7.27 -16.45
CA TYR A 402 -3.51 6.13 -17.35
C TYR A 402 -3.70 4.82 -16.56
N LEU A 403 -4.69 4.05 -16.95
CA LEU A 403 -4.91 2.66 -16.61
C LEU A 403 -5.21 1.92 -17.89
N TYR A 404 -4.63 0.75 -18.12
CA TYR A 404 -4.64 0.01 -19.38
C TYR A 404 -5.98 0.00 -20.13
N LEU A 405 -7.09 -0.30 -19.44
CA LEU A 405 -8.45 -0.34 -20.03
C LEU A 405 -9.37 0.79 -19.55
N ALA A 406 -8.97 1.60 -18.60
CA ALA A 406 -9.86 2.60 -18.00
C ALA A 406 -10.39 3.65 -19.00
N PRO A 407 -9.62 4.17 -19.97
CA PRO A 407 -10.16 5.06 -20.99
C PRO A 407 -11.30 4.41 -21.78
N LYS A 408 -11.13 3.15 -22.22
CA LYS A 408 -12.17 2.41 -22.96
C LYS A 408 -13.43 2.17 -22.11
N PHE A 409 -13.25 1.87 -20.84
CA PHE A 409 -14.37 1.77 -19.90
C PHE A 409 -15.06 3.12 -19.68
N TYR A 410 -14.28 4.20 -19.63
CA TYR A 410 -14.82 5.53 -19.42
C TYR A 410 -15.69 5.98 -20.61
N ASP A 411 -15.39 5.53 -21.82
CA ASP A 411 -16.19 5.83 -23.01
C ASP A 411 -17.60 5.23 -22.96
N ILE A 412 -17.76 4.08 -22.32
CA ILE A 412 -19.04 3.38 -22.17
C ILE A 412 -19.98 4.07 -21.17
N ILE A 413 -19.45 4.81 -20.18
CA ILE A 413 -20.30 5.44 -19.17
C ILE A 413 -21.11 6.60 -19.76
N PRO A 414 -22.38 6.77 -19.32
CA PRO A 414 -23.22 7.90 -19.69
C PRO A 414 -22.59 9.27 -19.38
N LYS A 415 -22.92 10.26 -20.21
CA LYS A 415 -22.36 11.61 -20.08
C LYS A 415 -22.71 12.27 -18.75
N ASP A 416 -23.92 12.10 -18.28
CA ASP A 416 -24.41 12.60 -16.99
C ASP A 416 -23.57 12.06 -15.80
N LEU A 417 -23.08 10.82 -15.88
CA LEU A 417 -22.13 10.29 -14.90
C LEU A 417 -20.73 10.89 -15.03
N LYS A 418 -20.28 11.15 -16.26
CA LYS A 418 -18.96 11.78 -16.52
C LYS A 418 -18.88 13.20 -15.97
N ASP A 419 -19.99 13.93 -15.98
CA ASP A 419 -20.11 15.33 -15.57
C ASP A 419 -20.21 15.48 -14.03
N LEU A 420 -20.46 14.40 -13.29
CA LEU A 420 -20.49 14.44 -11.82
C LEU A 420 -19.10 14.65 -11.23
N ARG A 421 -18.98 15.51 -10.22
CA ARG A 421 -17.76 15.60 -9.40
C ARG A 421 -17.48 14.28 -8.70
N PHE A 422 -16.18 13.93 -8.61
CA PHE A 422 -15.78 12.75 -7.86
C PHE A 422 -16.21 12.87 -6.39
N GLY A 423 -16.92 11.84 -5.91
CA GLY A 423 -17.44 11.80 -4.55
C GLY A 423 -18.44 10.67 -4.35
N ASN A 424 -19.15 10.71 -3.22
CA ASN A 424 -20.14 9.68 -2.89
C ASN A 424 -21.31 9.65 -3.89
N CYS A 425 -21.69 10.81 -4.45
CA CYS A 425 -22.74 10.91 -5.45
C CYS A 425 -22.35 10.16 -6.74
N PHE A 426 -21.16 10.44 -7.28
CA PHE A 426 -20.63 9.73 -8.44
C PHE A 426 -20.57 8.21 -8.20
N LYS A 427 -19.96 7.78 -7.10
CA LYS A 427 -19.82 6.35 -6.78
C LYS A 427 -21.16 5.64 -6.66
N ARG A 428 -22.14 6.29 -6.02
CA ARG A 428 -23.50 5.73 -5.84
C ARG A 428 -24.21 5.58 -7.18
N ASN A 429 -24.16 6.59 -8.03
CA ASN A 429 -24.82 6.58 -9.34
C ASN A 429 -24.13 5.61 -10.31
N LEU A 430 -22.78 5.54 -10.29
CA LEU A 430 -22.05 4.55 -11.06
C LEU A 430 -22.44 3.11 -10.66
N LYS A 431 -22.59 2.83 -9.37
CA LYS A 431 -23.06 1.51 -8.90
C LYS A 431 -24.49 1.20 -9.35
N LYS A 432 -25.40 2.19 -9.31
CA LYS A 432 -26.78 2.01 -9.80
C LYS A 432 -26.80 1.70 -11.31
N TRP A 433 -26.07 2.48 -12.08
CA TRP A 433 -25.95 2.26 -13.52
C TRP A 433 -25.31 0.90 -13.84
N LEU A 434 -24.28 0.49 -13.10
CA LEU A 434 -23.61 -0.79 -13.28
C LEU A 434 -24.54 -2.00 -13.03
N HIS A 435 -25.55 -1.86 -12.18
CA HIS A 435 -26.60 -2.87 -12.00
C HIS A 435 -27.64 -2.89 -13.12
N SER A 436 -27.79 -1.81 -13.89
CA SER A 436 -28.73 -1.74 -15.01
C SER A 436 -28.15 -2.19 -16.35
N ILE A 437 -26.81 -2.24 -16.47
CA ILE A 437 -26.13 -2.65 -17.70
C ILE A 437 -25.88 -4.17 -17.71
N SER A 438 -25.90 -4.77 -18.90
CA SER A 438 -25.60 -6.20 -19.09
C SER A 438 -24.13 -6.51 -18.72
N ARG A 439 -23.89 -7.66 -18.11
CA ARG A 439 -22.54 -8.17 -17.83
C ARG A 439 -21.72 -8.32 -19.10
N THR A 440 -22.35 -8.76 -20.20
CA THR A 440 -21.71 -8.95 -21.50
C THR A 440 -21.14 -7.65 -22.06
N GLU A 441 -21.81 -6.51 -21.88
CA GLU A 441 -21.31 -5.20 -22.31
C GLU A 441 -20.06 -4.77 -21.55
N ILE A 442 -19.96 -5.09 -20.25
CA ILE A 442 -18.80 -4.79 -19.42
C ILE A 442 -17.63 -5.72 -19.75
N HIS A 443 -17.90 -6.99 -20.05
CA HIS A 443 -16.87 -8.00 -20.35
C HIS A 443 -16.27 -7.81 -21.76
N LYS A 444 -17.02 -7.23 -22.68
CA LYS A 444 -16.63 -7.06 -24.10
C LYS A 444 -15.28 -6.34 -24.28
N PRO A 445 -15.03 -5.15 -23.69
CA PRO A 445 -13.74 -4.46 -23.83
C PRO A 445 -12.56 -5.22 -23.22
N ILE A 446 -12.81 -6.07 -22.24
CA ILE A 446 -11.75 -6.87 -21.58
C ILE A 446 -11.36 -8.04 -22.50
N ASN A 447 -12.34 -8.71 -23.08
CA ASN A 447 -12.12 -9.91 -23.90
C ASN A 447 -11.50 -9.59 -25.27
N THR A 448 -11.78 -8.42 -25.84
CA THR A 448 -11.24 -8.00 -27.15
C THR A 448 -9.77 -7.57 -27.11
N ASN A 449 -9.16 -7.38 -25.95
CA ASN A 449 -7.76 -6.96 -25.81
C ASN A 449 -6.81 -8.08 -25.33
N ILE A 450 -7.27 -9.32 -25.24
CA ILE A 450 -6.52 -10.46 -24.72
C ILE A 450 -6.08 -11.43 -25.84
N ASN A 451 -6.44 -11.12 -27.11
CA ASN A 451 -6.01 -11.89 -28.29
C ASN A 451 -4.70 -11.33 -28.87
#